data_97a1196390a2b0a1acb519bce94001eb
#
_entry.id   97a1196390a2b0a1acb519bce94001eb
#
_cell.length_a   1.000
_cell.length_b   1.000
_cell.length_c   1.000
_cell.angle_alpha   90.00
_cell.angle_beta   90.00
_cell.angle_gamma   90.00
#
_symmetry.space_group_name_H-M   'P 1'
#
loop_
_entity.id
_entity.type
_entity.pdbx_description
1 polymer ?
#
loop_
_entity_poly.entity_id
_entity_poly.type
_entity_poly.pdbx_seq_one_letter_code
_entity_poly.pdbx_strand_id
1 'polypeptide(L)'
;MVAQSTATQPIGKIRQAPHSLPISSPTAMPSAQSPVAISPAPTPTTRPAPAARPAVAIGTGQLSLINQDRAAAGLPALRWNACLAAIAAQNGARMAAQGFISHTNGPTLDLGCHIGSRAGENVGYLSSGINDVKMNAMFMASASHRANILGAYHYVGVAWVVAPNGSAYIAVEFG
;
A
#
# COMPACT_ATOMS: atom_id res chain seq x y z
N MET A 1 -36.05 16.73 -18.72
CA MET A 1 -35.40 18.07 -18.75
C MET A 1 -34.49 18.12 -17.52
N VAL A 2 -33.21 18.00 -17.72
CA VAL A 2 -32.21 18.11 -16.63
C VAL A 2 -31.16 19.10 -17.09
N ALA A 3 -30.99 20.17 -16.33
CA ALA A 3 -30.07 21.25 -16.62
C ALA A 3 -28.64 20.85 -16.25
N GLN A 4 -27.71 21.02 -17.19
CA GLN A 4 -26.28 20.96 -16.96
C GLN A 4 -25.80 22.30 -16.42
N SER A 5 -25.07 22.28 -15.30
CA SER A 5 -24.36 23.44 -14.78
C SER A 5 -22.87 23.27 -15.01
N THR A 6 -22.33 24.05 -15.94
CA THR A 6 -20.89 24.19 -16.20
C THR A 6 -20.32 25.30 -15.33
N ALA A 7 -19.46 24.99 -14.39
CA ALA A 7 -18.68 25.98 -13.64
C ALA A 7 -17.28 26.11 -14.22
N THR A 8 -17.04 27.23 -14.89
CA THR A 8 -15.74 27.69 -15.38
C THR A 8 -14.98 28.38 -14.24
N GLN A 9 -13.77 27.95 -13.93
CA GLN A 9 -12.89 28.64 -12.99
C GLN A 9 -11.87 29.53 -13.72
N PRO A 10 -11.57 30.72 -13.22
CA PRO A 10 -10.66 31.65 -13.91
C PRO A 10 -9.20 31.41 -13.57
N ILE A 11 -8.38 31.60 -14.59
CA ILE A 11 -6.92 31.51 -14.58
C ILE A 11 -6.33 32.70 -13.80
N GLY A 12 -5.65 32.39 -12.70
CA GLY A 12 -4.90 33.38 -11.91
C GLY A 12 -3.53 33.72 -12.54
N LYS A 13 -3.30 35.01 -12.71
CA LYS A 13 -2.08 35.62 -13.30
C LYS A 13 -0.86 35.43 -12.40
N ILE A 14 0.22 34.95 -12.99
CA ILE A 14 1.56 34.91 -12.40
C ILE A 14 2.13 36.34 -12.40
N ARG A 15 2.48 36.85 -11.22
CA ARG A 15 3.27 38.08 -11.07
C ARG A 15 4.75 37.70 -10.95
N GLN A 16 5.54 38.16 -11.91
CA GLN A 16 6.99 38.24 -11.82
C GLN A 16 7.41 39.41 -10.93
N ALA A 17 8.37 39.19 -10.04
CA ALA A 17 9.05 40.24 -9.28
C ALA A 17 10.44 40.50 -9.90
N PRO A 18 10.90 41.78 -9.89
CA PRO A 18 12.08 42.18 -10.65
C PRO A 18 13.39 41.93 -9.88
N HIS A 19 14.42 41.67 -10.67
CA HIS A 19 15.81 41.65 -10.25
C HIS A 19 16.28 43.02 -9.79
N SER A 20 17.03 43.05 -8.68
CA SER A 20 17.92 44.19 -8.39
C SER A 20 19.21 43.68 -7.76
N LEU A 21 20.32 43.84 -8.48
CA LEU A 21 21.68 43.80 -7.92
C LEU A 21 22.06 45.18 -7.40
N PRO A 22 22.88 45.27 -6.38
CA PRO A 22 23.98 46.23 -6.45
C PRO A 22 25.34 45.62 -6.15
N ILE A 23 26.29 46.16 -6.90
CA ILE A 23 27.72 46.04 -6.80
C ILE A 23 28.21 46.92 -5.67
N SER A 24 29.20 46.47 -4.90
CA SER A 24 30.41 47.22 -4.51
C SER A 24 31.26 46.48 -3.49
N SER A 25 32.48 46.20 -3.84
CA SER A 25 33.58 45.93 -2.92
C SER A 25 34.03 47.23 -2.24
N PRO A 26 34.66 47.15 -1.04
CA PRO A 26 36.10 47.46 -1.07
C PRO A 26 36.98 46.50 -0.18
N THR A 27 38.17 46.39 -0.62
CA THR A 27 39.42 45.87 -0.07
C THR A 27 39.63 46.24 1.40
N ALA A 28 40.00 45.26 2.24
CA ALA A 28 40.71 45.50 3.52
C ALA A 28 41.76 44.41 3.77
N MET A 29 42.89 44.83 4.18
CA MET A 29 44.19 44.17 4.34
C MET A 29 44.24 43.14 5.52
N PRO A 30 45.31 42.31 5.58
CA PRO A 30 45.34 41.10 6.39
C PRO A 30 45.57 41.38 7.87
N SER A 31 44.78 40.75 8.72
CA SER A 31 44.99 40.74 10.20
C SER A 31 45.44 39.34 10.62
N ALA A 32 46.33 39.35 11.61
CA ALA A 32 47.13 38.26 12.14
C ALA A 32 46.37 36.93 12.38
N GLN A 33 47.05 35.84 12.03
CA GLN A 33 46.63 34.47 12.30
C GLN A 33 46.71 34.17 13.81
N SER A 34 45.58 33.92 14.45
CA SER A 34 45.49 33.27 15.74
C SER A 34 45.65 31.75 15.58
N PRO A 35 46.23 31.04 16.56
CA PRO A 35 46.44 29.60 16.45
C PRO A 35 45.12 28.86 16.31
N VAL A 36 45.03 28.00 15.26
CA VAL A 36 43.90 27.13 15.00
C VAL A 36 43.80 26.08 16.10
N ALA A 37 42.78 26.19 16.95
CA ALA A 37 42.39 25.09 17.83
C ALA A 37 41.92 23.91 16.99
N ILE A 38 42.62 22.77 17.14
CA ILE A 38 42.24 21.51 16.50
C ILE A 38 40.94 21.05 17.16
N SER A 39 39.83 21.24 16.45
CA SER A 39 38.53 20.68 16.85
C SER A 39 38.60 19.15 16.77
N PRO A 40 38.15 18.39 17.78
CA PRO A 40 38.11 16.93 17.68
C PRO A 40 37.22 16.50 16.51
N ALA A 41 37.69 15.52 15.74
CA ALA A 41 36.96 14.95 14.63
C ALA A 41 35.57 14.45 15.07
N PRO A 42 34.52 14.68 14.28
CA PRO A 42 33.18 14.17 14.63
C PRO A 42 33.19 12.65 14.72
N THR A 43 32.72 12.14 15.85
CA THR A 43 32.53 10.71 16.08
C THR A 43 31.62 10.16 14.95
N PRO A 44 31.97 9.04 14.29
CA PRO A 44 31.14 8.49 13.25
C PRO A 44 29.75 8.13 13.82
N THR A 45 28.75 8.86 13.40
CA THR A 45 27.35 8.55 13.71
C THR A 45 27.00 7.28 12.96
N THR A 46 26.86 6.17 13.68
CA THR A 46 26.38 4.91 13.10
C THR A 46 24.97 5.15 12.51
N ARG A 47 24.88 5.08 11.19
CA ARG A 47 23.60 5.15 10.49
C ARG A 47 22.71 4.02 11.02
N PRO A 48 21.47 4.28 11.46
CA PRO A 48 20.55 3.23 11.89
C PRO A 48 20.40 2.18 10.77
N ALA A 49 20.43 0.90 11.15
CA ALA A 49 20.17 -0.19 10.22
C ALA A 49 18.79 0.02 9.56
N PRO A 50 18.64 -0.27 8.26
CA PRO A 50 17.34 -0.20 7.60
C PRO A 50 16.33 -1.06 8.35
N ALA A 51 15.14 -0.52 8.59
CA ALA A 51 14.05 -1.29 9.20
C ALA A 51 13.80 -2.56 8.37
N ALA A 52 13.64 -3.70 9.05
CA ALA A 52 13.35 -4.97 8.39
C ALA A 52 12.10 -4.82 7.52
N ARG A 53 12.18 -5.29 6.26
CA ARG A 53 11.03 -5.28 5.36
C ARG A 53 9.98 -6.25 5.90
N PRO A 54 8.67 -5.92 5.80
CA PRO A 54 7.60 -6.83 6.13
C PRO A 54 7.75 -8.16 5.37
N ALA A 55 7.57 -9.29 6.06
CA ALA A 55 7.61 -10.60 5.43
C ALA A 55 6.30 -10.85 4.67
N VAL A 56 6.40 -11.19 3.39
CA VAL A 56 5.25 -11.55 2.53
C VAL A 56 5.13 -13.07 2.47
N ALA A 57 3.94 -13.59 2.76
CA ALA A 57 3.60 -15.00 2.60
C ALA A 57 2.45 -15.17 1.60
N ILE A 58 2.60 -16.14 0.69
CA ILE A 58 1.55 -16.48 -0.28
C ILE A 58 0.40 -17.20 0.46
N GLY A 59 -0.83 -16.70 0.27
CA GLY A 59 -2.01 -17.18 0.99
C GLY A 59 -2.66 -18.44 0.38
N THR A 60 -1.90 -19.53 0.17
CA THR A 60 -2.43 -20.78 -0.40
C THR A 60 -3.44 -21.46 0.53
N GLY A 61 -3.26 -21.35 1.85
CA GLY A 61 -4.23 -21.85 2.84
C GLY A 61 -5.57 -21.12 2.73
N GLN A 62 -5.53 -19.79 2.63
CA GLN A 62 -6.74 -18.99 2.45
C GLN A 62 -7.46 -19.32 1.13
N LEU A 63 -6.72 -19.52 0.03
CA LEU A 63 -7.31 -19.97 -1.24
C LEU A 63 -8.05 -21.30 -1.10
N SER A 64 -7.45 -22.26 -0.39
CA SER A 64 -8.08 -23.57 -0.15
C SER A 64 -9.41 -23.42 0.57
N LEU A 65 -9.47 -22.61 1.63
CA LEU A 65 -10.68 -22.37 2.40
C LEU A 65 -11.75 -21.65 1.58
N ILE A 66 -11.39 -20.61 0.83
CA ILE A 66 -12.29 -19.92 -0.09
C ILE A 66 -12.93 -20.93 -1.07
N ASN A 67 -12.14 -21.83 -1.65
CA ASN A 67 -12.64 -22.80 -2.59
C ASN A 67 -13.50 -23.90 -1.93
N GLN A 68 -13.27 -24.22 -0.66
CA GLN A 68 -14.18 -25.07 0.12
C GLN A 68 -15.55 -24.41 0.34
N ASP A 69 -15.58 -23.12 0.71
CA ASP A 69 -16.82 -22.37 0.88
C ASP A 69 -17.59 -22.25 -0.42
N ARG A 70 -16.89 -22.01 -1.53
CA ARG A 70 -17.50 -21.97 -2.88
C ARG A 70 -18.08 -23.33 -3.29
N ALA A 71 -17.37 -24.41 -3.05
CA ALA A 71 -17.85 -25.76 -3.32
C ALA A 71 -19.10 -26.07 -2.47
N ALA A 72 -19.13 -25.70 -1.20
CA ALA A 72 -20.30 -25.83 -0.34
C ALA A 72 -21.51 -25.03 -0.86
N ALA A 73 -21.27 -23.93 -1.57
CA ALA A 73 -22.29 -23.11 -2.24
C ALA A 73 -22.61 -23.55 -3.68
N GLY A 74 -22.04 -24.66 -4.17
CA GLY A 74 -22.24 -25.16 -5.54
C GLY A 74 -21.56 -24.32 -6.62
N LEU A 75 -20.54 -23.52 -6.26
CA LEU A 75 -19.83 -22.63 -7.16
C LEU A 75 -18.51 -23.25 -7.63
N PRO A 76 -18.04 -22.92 -8.85
CA PRO A 76 -16.75 -23.37 -9.34
C PRO A 76 -15.60 -22.76 -8.51
N ALA A 77 -14.51 -23.51 -8.36
CA ALA A 77 -13.31 -23.04 -7.67
C ALA A 77 -12.65 -21.86 -8.41
N LEU A 78 -12.12 -20.93 -7.65
CA LEU A 78 -11.27 -19.85 -8.17
C LEU A 78 -9.87 -20.39 -8.48
N ARG A 79 -9.27 -19.88 -9.54
CA ARG A 79 -7.91 -20.17 -9.95
C ARG A 79 -6.97 -19.12 -9.40
N TRP A 80 -5.77 -19.55 -9.01
CA TRP A 80 -4.71 -18.63 -8.63
C TRP A 80 -4.30 -17.74 -9.80
N ASN A 81 -4.12 -16.44 -9.52
CA ASN A 81 -3.56 -15.49 -10.48
C ASN A 81 -2.40 -14.72 -9.86
N ALA A 82 -1.22 -14.77 -10.49
CA ALA A 82 -0.02 -14.14 -9.97
C ALA A 82 -0.07 -12.60 -10.00
N CYS A 83 -0.78 -12.01 -10.96
CA CYS A 83 -0.96 -10.55 -11.02
C CYS A 83 -1.79 -10.08 -9.82
N LEU A 84 -2.93 -10.73 -9.55
CA LEU A 84 -3.75 -10.42 -8.37
C LEU A 84 -2.97 -10.66 -7.07
N ALA A 85 -2.17 -11.71 -6.98
CA ALA A 85 -1.35 -11.97 -5.81
C ALA A 85 -0.28 -10.89 -5.57
N ALA A 86 0.27 -10.32 -6.63
CA ALA A 86 1.21 -9.21 -6.51
C ALA A 86 0.51 -7.93 -5.99
N ILE A 87 -0.72 -7.67 -6.44
CA ILE A 87 -1.55 -6.56 -5.93
C ILE A 87 -1.89 -6.79 -4.47
N ALA A 88 -2.32 -8.01 -4.09
CA ALA A 88 -2.59 -8.39 -2.71
C ALA A 88 -1.35 -8.18 -1.81
N ALA A 89 -0.16 -8.53 -2.28
CA ALA A 89 1.09 -8.32 -1.54
C ALA A 89 1.40 -6.83 -1.34
N GLN A 90 1.19 -6.00 -2.36
CA GLN A 90 1.37 -4.54 -2.26
C GLN A 90 0.36 -3.92 -1.29
N ASN A 91 -0.90 -4.33 -1.35
CA ASN A 91 -1.96 -3.88 -0.44
C ASN A 91 -1.67 -4.29 1.01
N GLY A 92 -1.30 -5.54 1.23
CA GLY A 92 -0.89 -6.05 2.53
C GLY A 92 0.31 -5.29 3.11
N ALA A 93 1.33 -5.01 2.28
CA ALA A 93 2.50 -4.23 2.70
C ALA A 93 2.15 -2.78 3.08
N ARG A 94 1.25 -2.15 2.32
CA ARG A 94 0.74 -0.83 2.64
C ARG A 94 -0.01 -0.82 3.98
N MET A 95 -0.92 -1.78 4.20
CA MET A 95 -1.67 -1.90 5.46
C MET A 95 -0.75 -2.18 6.65
N ALA A 96 0.25 -3.05 6.48
CA ALA A 96 1.24 -3.33 7.52
C ALA A 96 2.09 -2.09 7.87
N ALA A 97 2.43 -1.26 6.88
CA ALA A 97 3.20 -0.03 7.10
C ALA A 97 2.37 1.06 7.79
N GLN A 98 1.08 1.20 7.46
CA GLN A 98 0.19 2.19 8.06
C GLN A 98 -0.38 1.75 9.42
N GLY A 99 -0.36 0.45 9.74
CA GLY A 99 -0.84 -0.10 11.01
C GLY A 99 -2.36 -0.31 11.12
N PHE A 100 -3.12 -0.17 10.03
CA PHE A 100 -4.58 -0.39 9.98
C PHE A 100 -5.02 -0.93 8.62
N ILE A 101 -6.19 -1.59 8.57
CA ILE A 101 -6.80 -2.07 7.33
C ILE A 101 -7.53 -0.92 6.61
N SER A 102 -7.41 -0.88 5.30
CA SER A 102 -8.18 0.04 4.46
C SER A 102 -8.24 -0.48 3.03
N HIS A 103 -9.39 -0.28 2.41
CA HIS A 103 -9.53 -0.39 0.96
C HIS A 103 -8.88 0.83 0.29
N THR A 104 -8.33 0.60 -0.91
CA THR A 104 -7.84 1.68 -1.76
C THR A 104 -8.35 1.49 -3.19
N ASN A 105 -7.44 1.48 -4.13
CA ASN A 105 -7.76 1.25 -5.55
C ASN A 105 -7.49 -0.20 -6.01
N GLY A 106 -7.46 -1.17 -5.06
CA GLY A 106 -7.25 -2.59 -5.35
C GLY A 106 -8.09 -3.08 -6.52
N PRO A 107 -9.44 -2.96 -6.48
CA PRO A 107 -10.28 -3.40 -7.59
C PRO A 107 -9.95 -2.75 -8.94
N THR A 108 -9.49 -1.50 -8.97
CA THR A 108 -9.04 -0.85 -10.21
C THR A 108 -7.73 -1.47 -10.72
N LEU A 109 -6.80 -1.79 -9.82
CA LEU A 109 -5.56 -2.48 -10.16
C LEU A 109 -5.83 -3.91 -10.64
N ASP A 110 -6.79 -4.61 -10.02
CA ASP A 110 -7.19 -5.96 -10.39
C ASP A 110 -7.72 -6.01 -11.83
N LEU A 111 -8.53 -5.02 -12.24
CA LEU A 111 -8.95 -4.87 -13.63
C LEU A 111 -7.75 -4.66 -14.57
N GLY A 112 -6.67 -4.08 -14.08
CA GLY A 112 -5.39 -3.95 -14.81
C GLY A 112 -4.70 -5.28 -15.11
N CYS A 113 -5.09 -6.37 -14.44
CA CYS A 113 -4.62 -7.72 -14.77
C CYS A 113 -5.24 -8.30 -16.06
N HIS A 114 -6.23 -7.65 -16.65
CA HIS A 114 -6.91 -8.03 -17.92
C HIS A 114 -7.49 -9.45 -17.93
N ILE A 115 -7.99 -9.92 -16.78
CA ILE A 115 -8.53 -11.27 -16.59
C ILE A 115 -10.07 -11.30 -16.52
N GLY A 116 -10.72 -10.14 -16.54
CA GLY A 116 -12.16 -10.00 -16.47
C GLY A 116 -12.60 -8.55 -16.43
N SER A 117 -13.91 -8.35 -16.28
CA SER A 117 -14.53 -7.02 -16.15
C SER A 117 -15.06 -6.75 -14.73
N ARG A 118 -14.80 -7.66 -13.81
CA ARG A 118 -15.20 -7.56 -12.40
C ARG A 118 -13.97 -7.69 -11.52
N ALA A 119 -13.96 -6.96 -10.43
CA ALA A 119 -12.96 -7.05 -9.40
C ALA A 119 -13.62 -6.91 -8.02
N GLY A 120 -12.99 -7.48 -7.01
CA GLY A 120 -13.42 -7.37 -5.63
C GLY A 120 -12.23 -7.57 -4.68
N GLU A 121 -12.32 -7.00 -3.49
CA GLU A 121 -11.26 -7.07 -2.51
C GLU A 121 -11.82 -7.43 -1.13
N ASN A 122 -11.16 -8.36 -0.45
CA ASN A 122 -11.32 -8.56 0.99
C ASN A 122 -10.00 -8.24 1.69
N VAL A 123 -10.07 -7.42 2.74
CA VAL A 123 -8.92 -7.11 3.59
C VAL A 123 -9.18 -7.50 5.02
N GLY A 124 -8.12 -7.89 5.72
CA GLY A 124 -8.23 -8.33 7.10
C GLY A 124 -6.95 -8.12 7.91
N TYR A 125 -7.08 -8.28 9.22
CA TYR A 125 -6.00 -8.09 10.16
C TYR A 125 -6.12 -9.06 11.33
N LEU A 126 -5.01 -9.61 11.76
CA LEU A 126 -4.88 -10.39 12.99
C LEU A 126 -3.65 -9.94 13.78
N SER A 127 -3.83 -9.55 15.04
CA SER A 127 -2.73 -9.18 15.94
C SER A 127 -1.87 -10.37 16.36
N SER A 128 -2.38 -11.59 16.20
CA SER A 128 -1.72 -12.84 16.58
C SER A 128 -0.92 -13.51 15.46
N GLY A 129 -0.67 -12.82 14.36
CA GLY A 129 0.00 -13.39 13.19
C GLY A 129 -0.96 -14.09 12.21
N ILE A 130 -0.40 -14.83 11.25
CA ILE A 130 -1.15 -15.50 10.18
C ILE A 130 -2.02 -16.63 10.77
N ASN A 131 -3.31 -16.62 10.43
CA ASN A 131 -4.24 -17.72 10.70
C ASN A 131 -5.36 -17.71 9.65
N ASP A 132 -5.20 -18.52 8.61
CA ASP A 132 -6.15 -18.62 7.50
C ASP A 132 -7.55 -19.06 7.96
N VAL A 133 -7.64 -20.04 8.86
CA VAL A 133 -8.93 -20.57 9.33
C VAL A 133 -9.72 -19.49 10.07
N LYS A 134 -9.07 -18.78 10.98
CA LYS A 134 -9.71 -17.69 11.73
C LYS A 134 -10.15 -16.56 10.79
N MET A 135 -9.27 -16.17 9.85
CA MET A 135 -9.56 -15.10 8.90
C MET A 135 -10.71 -15.48 7.98
N ASN A 136 -10.71 -16.70 7.45
CA ASN A 136 -11.80 -17.18 6.59
C ASN A 136 -13.14 -17.18 7.33
N ALA A 137 -13.17 -17.63 8.57
CA ALA A 137 -14.37 -17.58 9.39
C ALA A 137 -14.88 -16.14 9.60
N MET A 138 -13.97 -15.18 9.80
CA MET A 138 -14.33 -13.76 9.91
C MET A 138 -14.88 -13.21 8.59
N PHE A 139 -14.28 -13.55 7.46
CA PHE A 139 -14.78 -13.15 6.14
C PHE A 139 -16.15 -13.74 5.84
N MET A 140 -16.37 -15.01 6.13
CA MET A 140 -17.66 -15.67 5.91
C MET A 140 -18.76 -15.17 6.86
N ALA A 141 -18.42 -14.69 8.06
CA ALA A 141 -19.36 -14.05 8.97
C ALA A 141 -19.77 -12.63 8.53
N SER A 142 -18.98 -11.96 7.70
CA SER A 142 -19.28 -10.62 7.17
C SER A 142 -20.02 -10.71 5.84
N ALA A 143 -21.18 -10.05 5.72
CA ALA A 143 -22.00 -10.12 4.52
C ALA A 143 -21.25 -9.63 3.25
N SER A 144 -20.48 -8.52 3.36
CA SER A 144 -19.73 -7.95 2.24
C SER A 144 -18.57 -8.87 1.82
N HIS A 145 -17.77 -9.35 2.77
CA HIS A 145 -16.65 -10.22 2.46
C HIS A 145 -17.11 -11.58 1.90
N ARG A 146 -18.18 -12.14 2.47
CA ARG A 146 -18.81 -13.37 1.96
C ARG A 146 -19.33 -13.17 0.52
N ALA A 147 -19.93 -12.01 0.21
CA ALA A 147 -20.41 -11.71 -1.12
C ALA A 147 -19.26 -11.72 -2.16
N ASN A 148 -18.07 -11.27 -1.79
CA ASN A 148 -16.89 -11.39 -2.63
C ASN A 148 -16.45 -12.85 -2.78
N ILE A 149 -16.35 -13.61 -1.69
CA ILE A 149 -15.96 -15.03 -1.75
C ILE A 149 -16.89 -15.83 -2.64
N LEU A 150 -18.20 -15.59 -2.57
CA LEU A 150 -19.22 -16.29 -3.36
C LEU A 150 -19.57 -15.57 -4.66
N GLY A 151 -18.84 -14.53 -5.02
CA GLY A 151 -19.06 -13.72 -6.21
C GLY A 151 -18.74 -14.46 -7.52
N ALA A 152 -19.22 -13.89 -8.63
CA ALA A 152 -19.00 -14.43 -9.97
C ALA A 152 -17.60 -14.02 -10.49
N TYR A 153 -16.57 -14.55 -9.85
CA TYR A 153 -15.17 -14.42 -10.21
C TYR A 153 -14.61 -15.74 -10.70
N HIS A 154 -13.48 -15.69 -11.41
CA HIS A 154 -12.76 -16.85 -11.93
C HIS A 154 -11.36 -16.99 -11.33
N TYR A 155 -10.80 -15.89 -10.84
CA TYR A 155 -9.43 -15.82 -10.37
C TYR A 155 -9.36 -15.17 -9.00
N VAL A 156 -8.29 -15.49 -8.29
CA VAL A 156 -7.98 -14.91 -6.98
C VAL A 156 -6.48 -14.81 -6.77
N GLY A 157 -6.05 -13.76 -6.10
CA GLY A 157 -4.71 -13.61 -5.57
C GLY A 157 -4.79 -13.30 -4.08
N VAL A 158 -3.95 -13.93 -3.28
CA VAL A 158 -3.94 -13.75 -1.82
C VAL A 158 -2.53 -13.54 -1.33
N ALA A 159 -2.35 -12.57 -0.45
CA ALA A 159 -1.09 -12.39 0.27
C ALA A 159 -1.33 -11.97 1.72
N TRP A 160 -0.53 -12.57 2.61
CA TRP A 160 -0.33 -12.10 3.96
C TRP A 160 0.95 -11.29 4.04
N VAL A 161 0.93 -10.22 4.82
CA VAL A 161 2.13 -9.44 5.16
C VAL A 161 2.20 -9.30 6.66
N VAL A 162 3.32 -9.73 7.23
CA VAL A 162 3.57 -9.65 8.67
C VAL A 162 4.37 -8.40 8.98
N ALA A 163 3.81 -7.53 9.80
CA ALA A 163 4.47 -6.34 10.31
C ALA A 163 5.54 -6.69 11.37
N PRO A 164 6.52 -5.80 11.64
CA PRO A 164 7.57 -6.06 12.62
C PRO A 164 7.08 -6.37 14.04
N ASN A 165 5.88 -5.92 14.41
CA ASN A 165 5.24 -6.21 15.69
C ASN A 165 4.53 -7.58 15.75
N GLY A 166 4.65 -8.41 14.69
CA GLY A 166 4.03 -9.73 14.61
C GLY A 166 2.58 -9.73 14.11
N SER A 167 1.97 -8.57 13.92
CA SER A 167 0.62 -8.47 13.37
C SER A 167 0.61 -8.84 11.89
N ALA A 168 -0.40 -9.57 11.44
CA ALA A 168 -0.55 -9.99 10.05
C ALA A 168 -1.72 -9.29 9.36
N TYR A 169 -1.47 -8.79 8.16
CA TYR A 169 -2.44 -8.16 7.27
C TYR A 169 -2.63 -9.01 6.04
N ILE A 170 -3.86 -9.23 5.64
CA ILE A 170 -4.19 -9.99 4.44
C ILE A 170 -4.94 -9.11 3.45
N ALA A 171 -4.64 -9.29 2.16
CA ALA A 171 -5.49 -8.89 1.07
C ALA A 171 -5.83 -10.12 0.22
N VAL A 172 -7.07 -10.16 -0.26
CA VAL A 172 -7.61 -11.15 -1.19
C VAL A 172 -8.23 -10.39 -2.34
N GLU A 173 -7.63 -10.51 -3.52
CA GLU A 173 -8.06 -9.83 -4.73
C GLU A 173 -8.75 -10.82 -5.66
N PHE A 174 -9.94 -10.46 -6.13
CA PHE A 174 -10.80 -11.28 -6.99
C PHE A 174 -10.94 -10.68 -8.38
N GLY A 175 -10.95 -11.53 -9.45
CA GLY A 175 -11.11 -11.12 -10.84
C GLY A 175 -11.75 -12.17 -11.75
#